data_d3cec400e1e662b37c13917113efe0fb
#
_entry.id   d3cec400e1e662b37c13917113efe0fb
#
_cell.length_a   1.000
_cell.length_b   1.000
_cell.length_c   1.000
_cell.angle_alpha   90.00
_cell.angle_beta   90.00
_cell.angle_gamma   90.00
#
_symmetry.space_group_name_H-M   'P 1'
#
loop_
_entity.id
_entity.type
_entity.pdbx_description
1 polymer ?
#
loop_
_entity_poly.entity_id
_entity_poly.type
_entity_poly.pdbx_seq_one_letter_code
_entity_poly.pdbx_strand_id
1 'polypeptide(L)'
;ALNDGEAIMSSTQGTKGIRDPHLIRLEEPDADGNKYVMLGTDLHAEGSASGGSWNQINASTYLVVAKSKDLVIWTDPELVSTGLEGKVGNAWAPEAIWDAEAGKYLVYWSSRDLSTGGDNPTTGNTALKVYKAYTSDFTTFENPQIWIDQSSADLHNIIDTTIVQGDDGSYYRFSTSDWYTVIDTADSLEAQKWTRLVERDSEVNADGTSKITGDKVVKT
;
A
#
# COMPACT_ATOMS: atom_id res chain seq x y z
N ALA A 1 26.49 -5.85 -1.21
CA ALA A 1 25.20 -6.34 -0.73
C ALA A 1 25.20 -6.27 0.79
N LEU A 2 24.08 -5.99 1.40
CA LEU A 2 23.89 -6.13 2.85
C LEU A 2 23.95 -7.62 3.17
N ASN A 3 24.52 -7.95 4.35
CA ASN A 3 24.62 -9.33 4.87
C ASN A 3 25.18 -10.35 3.84
N ASP A 4 26.15 -9.93 3.04
CA ASP A 4 26.79 -10.71 1.98
C ASP A 4 25.82 -11.34 0.97
N GLY A 5 24.61 -10.77 0.86
CA GLY A 5 23.53 -11.23 -0.03
C GLY A 5 22.58 -12.24 0.62
N GLU A 6 22.80 -12.61 1.85
CA GLU A 6 21.88 -13.44 2.62
C GLU A 6 20.69 -12.63 3.13
N ALA A 7 19.58 -13.30 3.38
CA ALA A 7 18.37 -12.65 3.90
C ALA A 7 18.65 -12.03 5.29
N ILE A 8 18.24 -10.78 5.48
CA ILE A 8 18.36 -10.10 6.79
C ILE A 8 17.23 -10.50 7.75
N MET A 9 16.14 -11.03 7.24
CA MET A 9 15.02 -11.57 8.00
C MET A 9 14.24 -12.60 7.17
N SER A 10 13.51 -13.47 7.83
CA SER A 10 12.61 -14.44 7.20
C SER A 10 11.33 -14.57 8.01
N SER A 11 10.17 -14.54 7.36
CA SER A 11 8.91 -14.81 8.02
C SER A 11 8.72 -16.30 8.23
N THR A 12 8.26 -16.67 9.41
CA THR A 12 7.83 -18.03 9.75
C THR A 12 6.31 -18.17 9.83
N GLN A 13 5.60 -17.04 9.69
CA GLN A 13 4.14 -16.93 9.83
C GLN A 13 3.47 -16.74 8.46
N GLY A 14 2.16 -16.90 8.40
CA GLY A 14 1.33 -16.69 7.23
C GLY A 14 1.80 -17.45 6.00
N THR A 15 1.99 -16.75 4.89
CA THR A 15 2.49 -17.31 3.65
C THR A 15 4.00 -17.59 3.68
N LYS A 16 4.70 -17.11 4.72
CA LYS A 16 6.17 -17.17 4.88
C LYS A 16 6.95 -16.39 3.82
N GLY A 17 6.31 -15.44 3.17
CA GLY A 17 6.91 -14.50 2.24
C GLY A 17 6.79 -13.07 2.73
N ILE A 18 7.76 -12.23 2.38
CA ILE A 18 7.72 -10.79 2.62
C ILE A 18 7.95 -10.10 1.28
N ARG A 19 7.00 -9.28 0.86
CA ARG A 19 7.12 -8.47 -0.35
C ARG A 19 6.84 -7.01 -0.06
N ASP A 20 7.16 -6.16 -1.04
CA ASP A 20 6.85 -4.74 -1.04
C ASP A 20 7.28 -4.05 0.27
N PRO A 21 8.56 -4.21 0.69
CA PRO A 21 9.00 -3.69 1.98
C PRO A 21 9.03 -2.16 1.95
N HIS A 22 8.30 -1.55 2.89
CA HIS A 22 8.34 -0.13 3.17
C HIS A 22 9.05 0.11 4.51
N LEU A 23 9.99 1.05 4.54
CA LEU A 23 10.71 1.42 5.74
C LEU A 23 10.30 2.81 6.21
N ILE A 24 9.90 2.91 7.46
CA ILE A 24 9.60 4.19 8.09
C ILE A 24 10.46 4.39 9.34
N ARG A 25 10.99 5.59 9.49
CA ARG A 25 11.61 6.04 10.72
C ARG A 25 10.53 6.56 11.65
N LEU A 26 10.55 6.10 12.89
CA LEU A 26 9.64 6.60 13.92
C LEU A 26 10.03 8.04 14.33
N GLU A 27 9.05 8.88 14.61
CA GLU A 27 9.25 10.23 15.16
C GLU A 27 9.99 10.16 16.49
N GLU A 28 9.55 9.25 17.38
CA GLU A 28 10.21 8.94 18.64
C GLU A 28 10.41 7.41 18.71
N PRO A 29 11.50 6.96 19.36
CA PRO A 29 11.67 5.53 19.60
C PRO A 29 10.49 4.95 20.38
N ASP A 30 10.09 3.72 20.05
CA ASP A 30 9.07 3.00 20.81
C ASP A 30 9.57 2.59 22.22
N ALA A 31 8.71 1.97 23.02
CA ALA A 31 9.02 1.58 24.40
C ALA A 31 10.23 0.61 24.50
N ASP A 32 10.50 -0.15 23.46
CA ASP A 32 11.64 -1.07 23.37
C ASP A 32 12.89 -0.39 22.78
N GLY A 33 12.79 0.88 22.39
CA GLY A 33 13.86 1.68 21.80
C GLY A 33 14.04 1.45 20.30
N ASN A 34 13.08 0.85 19.60
CA ASN A 34 13.12 0.74 18.15
C ASN A 34 12.87 2.11 17.52
N LYS A 35 13.58 2.39 16.44
CA LYS A 35 13.55 3.65 15.71
C LYS A 35 13.00 3.50 14.30
N TYR A 36 12.90 2.27 13.83
CA TYR A 36 12.49 1.95 12.47
C TYR A 36 11.48 0.82 12.47
N VAL A 37 10.53 0.92 11.55
CA VAL A 37 9.55 -0.13 11.28
C VAL A 37 9.66 -0.49 9.80
N MET A 38 9.61 -1.77 9.51
CA MET A 38 9.40 -2.31 8.18
C MET A 38 7.98 -2.85 8.11
N LEU A 39 7.23 -2.38 7.12
CA LEU A 39 5.95 -2.96 6.71
C LEU A 39 6.17 -3.82 5.47
N GLY A 40 5.36 -4.85 5.29
CA GLY A 40 5.43 -5.69 4.10
C GLY A 40 4.14 -6.43 3.82
N THR A 41 4.03 -6.91 2.59
CA THR A 41 2.98 -7.81 2.15
C THR A 41 3.30 -9.24 2.58
N ASP A 42 2.35 -9.92 3.23
CA ASP A 42 2.44 -11.36 3.50
C ASP A 42 2.10 -12.13 2.22
N LEU A 43 3.10 -12.33 1.37
CA LEU A 43 2.95 -13.06 0.11
C LEU A 43 4.20 -13.84 -0.26
N HIS A 44 4.06 -15.15 -0.35
CA HIS A 44 5.08 -16.04 -0.90
C HIS A 44 4.83 -16.27 -2.39
N ALA A 45 5.69 -15.71 -3.24
CA ALA A 45 5.51 -15.73 -4.69
C ALA A 45 6.22 -16.88 -5.39
N GLU A 46 6.96 -17.72 -4.68
CA GLU A 46 7.68 -18.85 -5.25
C GLU A 46 6.73 -19.91 -5.80
N GLY A 47 6.94 -20.34 -7.03
CA GLY A 47 6.07 -21.29 -7.70
C GLY A 47 4.84 -20.71 -8.39
N SER A 48 4.73 -19.39 -8.47
CA SER A 48 3.58 -18.68 -9.06
C SER A 48 3.47 -18.78 -10.58
N ALA A 49 4.35 -19.48 -11.27
CA ALA A 49 4.21 -19.77 -12.71
C ALA A 49 2.84 -20.40 -13.08
N SER A 50 2.12 -20.92 -12.09
CA SER A 50 0.75 -21.46 -12.21
C SER A 50 -0.34 -20.52 -11.70
N GLY A 51 -0.05 -19.26 -11.36
CA GLY A 51 -1.05 -18.26 -10.96
C GLY A 51 -1.58 -18.39 -9.53
N GLY A 52 -1.16 -19.36 -8.73
CA GLY A 52 -1.74 -19.64 -7.42
C GLY A 52 -1.43 -18.60 -6.34
N SER A 53 -0.28 -17.93 -6.39
CA SER A 53 0.16 -17.01 -5.34
C SER A 53 -0.30 -15.56 -5.54
N TRP A 54 -0.76 -15.20 -6.72
CA TRP A 54 -1.33 -13.88 -7.01
C TRP A 54 -2.84 -13.81 -6.77
N ASN A 55 -3.35 -14.69 -5.90
CA ASN A 55 -4.76 -14.69 -5.56
C ASN A 55 -5.12 -13.44 -4.76
N GLN A 56 -5.98 -12.61 -5.34
CA GLN A 56 -6.45 -11.37 -4.74
C GLN A 56 -7.76 -11.52 -3.95
N ILE A 57 -8.26 -12.75 -3.80
CA ILE A 57 -9.57 -13.04 -3.19
C ILE A 57 -9.41 -13.82 -1.90
N ASN A 58 -8.47 -14.76 -1.85
CA ASN A 58 -8.20 -15.62 -0.71
C ASN A 58 -6.71 -15.55 -0.33
N ALA A 59 -6.16 -14.35 -0.33
CA ALA A 59 -4.80 -14.09 0.12
C ALA A 59 -4.77 -13.65 1.60
N SER A 60 -3.58 -13.40 2.12
CA SER A 60 -3.42 -12.84 3.46
C SER A 60 -3.99 -11.42 3.52
N THR A 61 -4.75 -11.14 4.56
CA THR A 61 -5.29 -9.81 4.91
C THR A 61 -4.53 -9.17 6.07
N TYR A 62 -3.36 -9.72 6.39
CA TYR A 62 -2.44 -9.23 7.40
C TYR A 62 -1.27 -8.50 6.75
N LEU A 63 -0.69 -7.57 7.47
CA LEU A 63 0.56 -6.92 7.10
C LEU A 63 1.71 -7.53 7.91
N VAL A 64 2.85 -7.68 7.27
CA VAL A 64 4.09 -8.05 7.97
C VAL A 64 4.68 -6.81 8.62
N VAL A 65 5.05 -6.91 9.89
CA VAL A 65 5.70 -5.84 10.64
C VAL A 65 6.96 -6.37 11.29
N ALA A 66 8.07 -5.66 11.12
CA ALA A 66 9.30 -5.89 11.87
C ALA A 66 9.88 -4.55 12.33
N LYS A 67 10.59 -4.54 13.45
CA LYS A 67 11.12 -3.33 14.06
C LYS A 67 12.64 -3.41 14.24
N SER A 68 13.30 -2.26 14.23
CA SER A 68 14.74 -2.19 14.39
C SER A 68 15.19 -0.92 15.13
N LYS A 69 16.29 -1.03 15.84
CA LYS A 69 16.99 0.11 16.49
C LYS A 69 17.97 0.79 15.54
N ASP A 70 18.50 0.07 14.55
CA ASP A 70 19.72 0.44 13.82
C ASP A 70 19.69 0.06 12.32
N LEU A 71 18.59 -0.51 11.81
CA LEU A 71 18.45 -1.05 10.45
C LEU A 71 19.30 -2.30 10.16
N VAL A 72 20.01 -2.81 11.14
CA VAL A 72 20.89 -3.99 11.00
C VAL A 72 20.26 -5.20 11.66
N ILE A 73 19.83 -5.02 12.92
CA ILE A 73 19.18 -6.08 13.70
C ILE A 73 17.69 -5.78 13.75
N TRP A 74 16.91 -6.75 13.31
CA TRP A 74 15.45 -6.67 13.23
C TRP A 74 14.81 -7.65 14.21
N THR A 75 13.64 -7.29 14.73
CA THR A 75 12.77 -8.26 15.41
C THR A 75 12.32 -9.33 14.43
N ASP A 76 11.88 -10.47 14.94
CA ASP A 76 11.17 -11.44 14.11
C ASP A 76 9.95 -10.77 13.47
N PRO A 77 9.69 -11.02 12.16
CA PRO A 77 8.51 -10.48 11.49
C PRO A 77 7.22 -11.04 12.11
N GLU A 78 6.28 -10.16 12.42
CA GLU A 78 4.96 -10.48 12.94
C GLU A 78 3.87 -10.16 11.93
N LEU A 79 2.76 -10.89 11.98
CA LEU A 79 1.57 -10.59 11.22
C LEU A 79 0.59 -9.76 12.04
N VAL A 80 0.30 -8.56 11.55
CA VAL A 80 -0.65 -7.65 12.18
C VAL A 80 -1.92 -7.60 11.34
N SER A 81 -3.07 -7.85 11.99
CA SER A 81 -4.38 -7.83 11.35
C SER A 81 -4.71 -6.44 10.83
N THR A 82 -5.24 -6.35 9.61
CA THR A 82 -5.80 -5.11 9.08
C THR A 82 -7.18 -4.78 9.65
N GLY A 83 -7.83 -5.72 10.35
CA GLY A 83 -9.21 -5.57 10.84
C GLY A 83 -10.26 -5.69 9.74
N LEU A 84 -9.87 -6.19 8.57
CA LEU A 84 -10.76 -6.32 7.39
C LEU A 84 -10.96 -7.78 6.95
N GLU A 85 -10.65 -8.75 7.80
CA GLU A 85 -10.83 -10.17 7.52
C GLU A 85 -12.27 -10.48 7.10
N GLY A 86 -12.41 -11.20 6.00
CA GLY A 86 -13.71 -11.55 5.41
C GLY A 86 -14.40 -10.41 4.64
N LYS A 87 -13.83 -9.20 4.65
CA LYS A 87 -14.34 -8.06 3.87
C LYS A 87 -13.48 -7.75 2.65
N VAL A 88 -12.21 -8.13 2.73
CA VAL A 88 -11.24 -7.94 1.65
C VAL A 88 -10.53 -9.26 1.32
N GLY A 89 -9.99 -9.36 0.12
CA GLY A 89 -9.36 -10.57 -0.38
C GLY A 89 -7.84 -10.64 -0.21
N ASN A 90 -7.20 -9.53 0.12
CA ASN A 90 -5.75 -9.39 0.25
C ASN A 90 -5.40 -8.11 1.02
N ALA A 91 -4.12 -7.94 1.40
CA ALA A 91 -3.54 -6.68 1.86
C ALA A 91 -2.13 -6.55 1.28
N TRP A 92 -1.97 -5.68 0.27
CA TRP A 92 -0.76 -5.61 -0.54
C TRP A 92 -0.13 -4.22 -0.55
N ALA A 93 1.20 -4.19 -0.68
CA ALA A 93 2.02 -3.00 -0.80
C ALA A 93 1.69 -1.95 0.29
N PRO A 94 1.86 -2.29 1.57
CA PRO A 94 1.62 -1.35 2.64
C PRO A 94 2.71 -0.28 2.69
N GLU A 95 2.29 0.95 2.94
CA GLU A 95 3.19 2.05 3.28
C GLU A 95 2.65 2.83 4.48
N ALA A 96 3.46 3.72 5.04
CA ALA A 96 3.07 4.58 6.13
C ALA A 96 3.71 5.96 6.03
N ILE A 97 3.01 6.97 6.53
CA ILE A 97 3.50 8.34 6.68
C ILE A 97 3.08 8.88 8.04
N TRP A 98 3.92 9.70 8.65
CA TRP A 98 3.56 10.42 9.87
C TRP A 98 2.54 11.51 9.57
N ASP A 99 1.42 11.48 10.28
CA ASP A 99 0.41 12.53 10.26
C ASP A 99 0.55 13.38 11.52
N ALA A 100 1.16 14.55 11.36
CA ALA A 100 1.40 15.45 12.48
C ALA A 100 0.12 16.02 13.09
N GLU A 101 -0.96 16.16 12.31
CA GLU A 101 -2.26 16.62 12.79
C GLU A 101 -2.94 15.58 13.67
N ALA A 102 -2.86 14.31 13.27
CA ALA A 102 -3.41 13.19 14.03
C ALA A 102 -2.49 12.74 15.18
N GLY A 103 -1.19 13.07 15.12
CA GLY A 103 -0.17 12.57 16.05
C GLY A 103 -0.01 11.04 15.97
N LYS A 104 -0.20 10.45 14.80
CA LYS A 104 -0.18 9.01 14.51
C LYS A 104 0.39 8.75 13.12
N TYR A 105 0.72 7.50 12.86
CA TYR A 105 1.07 7.05 11.51
C TYR A 105 -0.19 6.68 10.75
N LEU A 106 -0.36 7.28 9.57
CA LEU A 106 -1.31 6.82 8.57
C LEU A 106 -0.68 5.66 7.82
N VAL A 107 -1.23 4.47 7.97
CA VAL A 107 -0.85 3.27 7.22
C VAL A 107 -1.87 3.05 6.11
N TYR A 108 -1.42 2.75 4.91
CA TYR A 108 -2.29 2.51 3.77
C TYR A 108 -1.78 1.32 2.93
N TRP A 109 -2.70 0.61 2.32
CA TRP A 109 -2.42 -0.61 1.55
C TRP A 109 -3.51 -0.86 0.53
N SER A 110 -3.24 -1.74 -0.43
CA SER A 110 -4.19 -2.11 -1.47
C SER A 110 -4.91 -3.41 -1.12
N SER A 111 -6.24 -3.41 -1.27
CA SER A 111 -7.06 -4.59 -1.06
C SER A 111 -8.17 -4.70 -2.09
N ARG A 112 -8.49 -5.92 -2.48
CA ARG A 112 -9.70 -6.21 -3.24
C ARG A 112 -10.91 -6.19 -2.32
N ASP A 113 -11.83 -5.30 -2.59
CA ASP A 113 -13.08 -5.18 -1.84
C ASP A 113 -14.01 -6.36 -2.20
N LEU A 114 -14.35 -7.19 -1.21
CA LEU A 114 -15.28 -8.30 -1.38
C LEU A 114 -16.71 -7.94 -0.92
N SER A 115 -16.90 -6.80 -0.28
CA SER A 115 -18.17 -6.39 0.30
C SER A 115 -19.23 -6.01 -0.73
N THR A 116 -18.81 -5.62 -1.93
CA THR A 116 -19.69 -5.14 -3.01
C THR A 116 -19.94 -6.16 -4.12
N GLY A 117 -19.23 -7.26 -4.11
CA GLY A 117 -19.36 -8.30 -5.13
C GLY A 117 -20.30 -9.40 -4.67
N GLY A 118 -21.51 -9.49 -5.20
CA GLY A 118 -22.46 -10.55 -4.90
C GLY A 118 -21.84 -11.96 -4.70
N ASP A 119 -22.61 -13.01 -4.66
CA ASP A 119 -22.24 -14.38 -4.26
C ASP A 119 -21.04 -15.04 -5.01
N ASN A 120 -20.45 -14.34 -5.97
CA ASN A 120 -19.28 -14.82 -6.70
C ASN A 120 -18.17 -13.76 -6.82
N PRO A 121 -17.24 -13.70 -5.85
CA PRO A 121 -16.12 -12.78 -5.88
C PRO A 121 -15.14 -13.04 -7.05
N THR A 122 -15.22 -14.19 -7.73
CA THR A 122 -14.33 -14.52 -8.85
C THR A 122 -14.79 -13.91 -10.18
N THR A 123 -16.05 -13.52 -10.29
CA THR A 123 -16.62 -12.97 -11.52
C THR A 123 -17.23 -11.58 -11.31
N GLY A 124 -17.29 -11.10 -10.08
CA GLY A 124 -17.90 -9.81 -9.72
C GLY A 124 -17.00 -8.63 -9.95
N ASN A 125 -17.59 -7.45 -10.02
CA ASN A 125 -16.96 -6.14 -10.15
C ASN A 125 -16.22 -5.70 -8.87
N THR A 126 -15.45 -6.59 -8.27
CA THR A 126 -14.64 -6.26 -7.11
C THR A 126 -13.37 -5.58 -7.57
N ALA A 127 -13.28 -4.29 -7.34
CA ALA A 127 -12.09 -3.51 -7.65
C ALA A 127 -11.04 -3.63 -6.54
N LEU A 128 -9.78 -3.48 -6.91
CA LEU A 128 -8.73 -3.15 -5.95
C LEU A 128 -8.90 -1.67 -5.55
N LYS A 129 -8.91 -1.42 -4.25
CA LYS A 129 -9.03 -0.11 -3.63
C LYS A 129 -7.88 0.10 -2.67
N VAL A 130 -7.56 1.35 -2.36
CA VAL A 130 -6.61 1.66 -1.30
C VAL A 130 -7.37 1.90 -0.01
N TYR A 131 -6.99 1.16 1.02
CA TYR A 131 -7.47 1.30 2.38
C TYR A 131 -6.48 2.08 3.22
N LYS A 132 -6.96 2.71 4.29
CA LYS A 132 -6.11 3.38 5.28
C LYS A 132 -6.57 3.06 6.69
N ALA A 133 -5.64 3.14 7.64
CA ALA A 133 -5.90 3.09 9.06
C ALA A 133 -4.84 3.90 9.80
N TYR A 134 -5.10 4.26 11.05
CA TYR A 134 -4.11 4.88 11.91
C TYR A 134 -3.48 3.88 12.86
N THR A 135 -2.25 4.15 13.26
CA THR A 135 -1.56 3.40 14.31
C THR A 135 -0.59 4.32 15.07
N SER A 136 -0.38 4.00 16.34
CA SER A 136 0.66 4.65 17.15
C SER A 136 1.89 3.75 17.35
N ASP A 137 1.75 2.45 17.11
CA ASP A 137 2.74 1.45 17.54
C ASP A 137 3.01 0.32 16.54
N PHE A 138 2.25 0.29 15.44
CA PHE A 138 2.27 -0.76 14.41
C PHE A 138 1.93 -2.17 14.93
N THR A 139 1.25 -2.27 16.08
CA THR A 139 0.72 -3.53 16.61
C THR A 139 -0.78 -3.66 16.38
N THR A 140 -1.46 -2.54 16.20
CA THR A 140 -2.89 -2.46 15.90
C THR A 140 -3.17 -1.36 14.89
N PHE A 141 -4.17 -1.58 14.03
CA PHE A 141 -4.63 -0.59 13.06
C PHE A 141 -6.04 -0.13 13.41
N GLU A 142 -6.20 1.17 13.62
CA GLU A 142 -7.44 1.79 14.08
C GLU A 142 -8.30 2.24 12.89
N ASN A 143 -9.59 1.92 12.94
CA ASN A 143 -10.61 2.39 11.99
C ASN A 143 -10.25 2.17 10.51
N PRO A 144 -9.92 0.92 10.09
CA PRO A 144 -9.60 0.65 8.70
C PRO A 144 -10.79 0.99 7.80
N GLN A 145 -10.53 1.77 6.75
CA GLN A 145 -11.55 2.25 5.83
C GLN A 145 -10.99 2.43 4.42
N ILE A 146 -11.90 2.46 3.44
CA ILE A 146 -11.52 2.79 2.07
C ILE A 146 -11.05 4.25 2.03
N TRP A 147 -9.91 4.49 1.40
CA TRP A 147 -9.34 5.81 1.19
C TRP A 147 -9.40 6.26 -0.27
N ILE A 148 -9.08 5.35 -1.19
CA ILE A 148 -9.18 5.61 -2.61
C ILE A 148 -10.08 4.55 -3.24
N ASP A 149 -11.17 5.01 -3.82
CA ASP A 149 -12.11 4.20 -4.60
C ASP A 149 -12.35 4.88 -5.94
N GLN A 150 -11.98 4.21 -7.02
CA GLN A 150 -12.28 4.63 -8.38
C GLN A 150 -13.03 3.57 -9.17
N SER A 151 -13.69 2.65 -8.47
CA SER A 151 -14.42 1.53 -9.07
C SER A 151 -15.60 1.95 -9.97
N SER A 152 -16.07 3.19 -9.83
CA SER A 152 -17.11 3.78 -10.67
C SER A 152 -16.56 4.50 -11.92
N ALA A 153 -15.23 4.65 -12.03
CA ALA A 153 -14.59 5.24 -13.20
C ALA A 153 -14.30 4.19 -14.28
N ASP A 154 -13.88 4.63 -15.45
CA ASP A 154 -13.39 3.74 -16.51
C ASP A 154 -12.14 2.94 -16.07
N LEU A 155 -11.45 3.43 -15.05
CA LEU A 155 -10.32 2.79 -14.37
C LEU A 155 -10.83 2.12 -13.10
N HIS A 156 -10.80 0.79 -13.03
CA HIS A 156 -11.43 0.06 -11.93
C HIS A 156 -10.51 -0.19 -10.74
N ASN A 157 -9.24 -0.48 -10.99
CA ASN A 157 -8.29 -0.86 -9.94
C ASN A 157 -7.37 0.29 -9.60
N ILE A 158 -7.01 0.40 -8.30
CA ILE A 158 -5.98 1.31 -7.83
C ILE A 158 -5.14 0.61 -6.77
N ILE A 159 -3.81 0.59 -6.97
CA ILE A 159 -2.84 -0.12 -6.12
C ILE A 159 -1.53 0.66 -5.98
N ASP A 160 -0.64 0.15 -5.14
CA ASP A 160 0.75 0.57 -5.02
C ASP A 160 0.88 2.10 -4.83
N THR A 161 0.11 2.61 -3.87
CA THR A 161 0.11 4.04 -3.56
C THR A 161 1.32 4.40 -2.72
N THR A 162 2.05 5.43 -3.14
CA THR A 162 3.08 6.08 -2.31
C THR A 162 2.75 7.56 -2.13
N ILE A 163 3.17 8.14 -1.02
CA ILE A 163 2.89 9.53 -0.67
C ILE A 163 4.18 10.26 -0.32
N VAL A 164 4.25 11.51 -0.78
CA VAL A 164 5.28 12.46 -0.36
C VAL A 164 4.63 13.77 0.04
N GLN A 165 5.23 14.48 0.98
CA GLN A 165 4.91 15.87 1.25
C GLN A 165 5.87 16.76 0.47
N GLY A 166 5.32 17.71 -0.27
CA GLY A 166 6.10 18.71 -1.00
C GLY A 166 6.61 19.82 -0.08
N ASP A 167 7.56 20.61 -0.57
CA ASP A 167 8.14 21.76 0.16
C ASP A 167 7.10 22.85 0.42
N ASP A 168 6.01 22.87 -0.34
CA ASP A 168 4.87 23.78 -0.15
C ASP A 168 3.89 23.31 0.94
N GLY A 169 4.14 22.16 1.55
CA GLY A 169 3.31 21.53 2.56
C GLY A 169 2.18 20.67 2.00
N SER A 170 1.93 20.71 0.70
CA SER A 170 0.93 19.85 0.05
C SER A 170 1.38 18.39 0.03
N TYR A 171 0.42 17.48 0.03
CA TYR A 171 0.66 16.05 -0.13
C TYR A 171 0.40 15.63 -1.57
N TYR A 172 1.26 14.75 -2.06
CA TYR A 172 1.16 14.15 -3.39
C TYR A 172 1.13 12.65 -3.24
N ARG A 173 0.12 11.99 -3.81
CA ARG A 173 0.04 10.53 -3.85
C ARG A 173 0.14 10.04 -5.28
N PHE A 174 0.98 9.04 -5.47
CA PHE A 174 1.22 8.36 -6.73
C PHE A 174 0.63 6.96 -6.60
N SER A 175 -0.17 6.55 -7.53
CA SER A 175 -0.80 5.21 -7.50
C SER A 175 -0.77 4.58 -8.87
N THR A 176 -0.74 3.25 -8.92
CA THR A 176 -0.96 2.50 -10.15
C THR A 176 -2.46 2.28 -10.33
N SER A 177 -2.99 2.72 -11.45
CA SER A 177 -4.38 2.54 -11.83
C SER A 177 -4.44 1.82 -13.17
N ASP A 178 -4.87 0.56 -13.16
CA ASP A 178 -4.96 -0.29 -14.36
C ASP A 178 -3.75 -0.16 -15.32
N TRP A 179 -2.52 -0.27 -14.79
CA TRP A 179 -1.23 -0.15 -15.50
C TRP A 179 -0.74 1.28 -15.78
N TYR A 180 -1.43 2.31 -15.29
CA TYR A 180 -1.02 3.70 -15.43
C TYR A 180 -0.71 4.32 -14.09
N THR A 181 0.24 5.24 -14.05
CA THR A 181 0.48 6.07 -12.87
C THR A 181 -0.50 7.24 -12.87
N VAL A 182 -1.20 7.40 -11.77
CA VAL A 182 -2.03 8.59 -11.49
C VAL A 182 -1.42 9.36 -10.34
N ILE A 183 -1.58 10.68 -10.36
CA ILE A 183 -1.04 11.59 -9.33
C ILE A 183 -2.18 12.45 -8.83
N ASP A 184 -2.39 12.44 -7.52
CA ASP A 184 -3.34 13.31 -6.85
C ASP A 184 -2.62 14.19 -5.83
N THR A 185 -3.18 15.37 -5.54
CA THR A 185 -2.68 16.28 -4.51
C THR A 185 -3.79 16.76 -3.59
N ALA A 186 -3.42 17.06 -2.34
CA ALA A 186 -4.26 17.68 -1.34
C ALA A 186 -3.42 18.41 -0.28
N ASP A 187 -4.05 19.31 0.46
CA ASP A 187 -3.38 20.09 1.52
C ASP A 187 -3.30 19.34 2.85
N SER A 188 -4.00 18.19 2.98
CA SER A 188 -4.03 17.37 4.19
C SER A 188 -4.24 15.90 3.83
N LEU A 189 -3.68 14.99 4.65
CA LEU A 189 -3.89 13.53 4.52
C LEU A 189 -5.35 13.14 4.75
N GLU A 190 -6.11 13.94 5.54
CA GLU A 190 -7.54 13.75 5.81
C GLU A 190 -8.46 14.51 4.84
N ALA A 191 -7.89 15.12 3.79
CA ALA A 191 -8.70 15.83 2.80
C ALA A 191 -9.80 14.92 2.22
N GLN A 192 -11.04 15.41 2.26
CA GLN A 192 -12.19 14.69 1.71
C GLN A 192 -12.12 14.59 0.18
N LYS A 193 -11.38 15.48 -0.44
CA LYS A 193 -11.18 15.51 -1.89
C LYS A 193 -9.72 15.75 -2.22
N TRP A 194 -9.18 14.83 -3.00
CA TRP A 194 -7.88 14.96 -3.64
C TRP A 194 -8.07 15.42 -5.08
N THR A 195 -7.24 16.33 -5.53
CA THR A 195 -7.28 16.85 -6.90
C THR A 195 -6.38 16.00 -7.80
N ARG A 196 -6.94 15.42 -8.86
CA ARG A 196 -6.20 14.67 -9.86
C ARG A 196 -5.34 15.63 -10.68
N LEU A 197 -4.02 15.45 -10.65
CA LEU A 197 -3.05 16.23 -11.43
C LEU A 197 -2.68 15.56 -12.74
N VAL A 198 -2.56 14.24 -12.71
CA VAL A 198 -2.21 13.43 -13.88
C VAL A 198 -3.25 12.33 -14.03
N GLU A 199 -3.96 12.38 -15.14
CA GLU A 199 -4.89 11.34 -15.54
C GLU A 199 -4.28 10.48 -16.65
N ARG A 200 -4.83 9.28 -16.79
CA ARG A 200 -4.60 8.47 -17.96
C ARG A 200 -4.98 9.26 -19.22
N ASP A 201 -4.04 9.41 -20.14
CA ASP A 201 -4.40 9.77 -21.51
C ASP A 201 -4.95 8.51 -22.20
N SER A 202 -6.17 8.58 -22.68
CA SER A 202 -6.82 7.49 -23.44
C SER A 202 -6.20 7.28 -24.82
N GLU A 203 -5.30 8.18 -25.26
CA GLU A 203 -4.61 8.04 -26.51
C GLU A 203 -3.36 7.15 -26.36
N VAL A 204 -3.33 6.09 -27.12
CA VAL A 204 -2.16 5.24 -27.33
C VAL A 204 -1.47 5.61 -28.62
N ASN A 205 -0.15 5.61 -28.63
CA ASN A 205 0.65 5.70 -29.86
C ASN A 205 0.38 4.49 -30.76
N ALA A 206 0.72 4.58 -32.04
CA ALA A 206 0.55 3.49 -32.99
C ALA A 206 1.33 2.20 -32.64
N ASP A 207 2.31 2.29 -31.74
CA ASP A 207 3.09 1.18 -31.20
C ASP A 207 2.48 0.58 -29.91
N GLY A 208 1.32 1.07 -29.48
CA GLY A 208 0.63 0.61 -28.26
C GLY A 208 1.15 1.24 -26.96
N THR A 209 2.12 2.17 -27.04
CA THR A 209 2.60 2.90 -25.86
C THR A 209 1.64 4.03 -25.50
N SER A 210 1.46 4.29 -24.20
CA SER A 210 0.63 5.40 -23.71
C SER A 210 1.24 6.74 -24.13
N LYS A 211 0.43 7.61 -24.74
CA LYS A 211 0.79 9.02 -24.92
C LYS A 211 0.66 9.72 -23.57
N ILE A 212 1.77 9.91 -22.88
CA ILE A 212 1.85 10.93 -21.86
C ILE A 212 2.08 12.24 -22.62
N THR A 213 1.04 13.03 -22.84
CA THR A 213 1.22 14.36 -23.41
C THR A 213 1.91 15.24 -22.39
N GLY A 214 3.09 15.74 -22.76
CA GLY A 214 4.03 16.40 -21.87
C GLY A 214 3.63 17.75 -21.26
N ASP A 215 2.36 18.13 -21.34
CA ASP A 215 1.87 19.39 -20.80
C ASP A 215 1.35 19.29 -19.34
N LYS A 216 1.40 18.11 -18.76
CA LYS A 216 0.95 17.85 -17.38
C LYS A 216 2.06 17.37 -16.46
N VAL A 217 3.31 17.66 -16.76
CA VAL A 217 4.39 17.47 -15.80
C VAL A 217 4.26 18.55 -14.73
N VAL A 218 3.98 18.14 -13.50
CA VAL A 218 4.06 19.04 -12.35
C VAL A 218 5.47 19.59 -12.31
N LYS A 219 5.64 20.85 -12.62
CA LYS A 219 6.91 21.56 -12.37
C LYS A 219 6.98 21.78 -10.88
N THR A 220 7.87 21.04 -10.22
CA THR A 220 8.34 21.35 -8.87
C THR A 220 9.15 22.64 -8.87
#